data_c2d81a2f259d03063f393f932e7c5cc4
#
_entry.id   c2d81a2f259d03063f393f932e7c5cc4
#
_cell.length_a   1.000
_cell.length_b   1.000
_cell.length_c   1.000
_cell.angle_alpha   90.00
_cell.angle_beta   90.00
_cell.angle_gamma   90.00
#
_symmetry.space_group_name_H-M   'P 1'
#
loop_
_entity.id
_entity.type
_entity.pdbx_description
1 polymer ?
#
loop_
_entity_poly.entity_id
_entity_poly.type
_entity_poly.pdbx_seq_one_letter_code
_entity_poly.pdbx_strand_id
1 'polypeptide(L)'
;LGAARLLAIKGVTLFGVLLVSLLLVIVVLGATGVSDRMMGSIVNEEVRELRQSLAITIRDPIELERVVLAEREQLVEFYGLDNPWYTRLPDMVWRILRLDLGSARTLKSFSGSTRVSDIVLERLPNTVILVTTALAISSVLGLYIGVKLATRVGTTLDRGVSYISAASYALPSWWVGIIFIMILSFQFHIFPFGGITSAPVPSGFLNRTFDIMWHATLPIITLTLASVGSWAYVVRTMVLNTAQEDFVTVARAKGLPENKIMNRHIIRVAAPPIVTNLVLGLTASFGGAILTETVFNWPGMGRLYYDAIFALDENVIVALTFIFTLLYVGARFILEVLYILLDPRVRY
;
A
#
# COMPACT_ATOMS: atom_id res chain seq x y z
N LEU A 1 -34.75 -4.11 10.66
CA LEU A 1 -34.68 -4.45 9.21
C LEU A 1 -33.77 -3.47 8.43
N GLY A 2 -33.69 -2.18 8.84
CA GLY A 2 -32.90 -1.17 8.14
C GLY A 2 -31.39 -1.43 8.13
N ALA A 3 -30.76 -1.71 9.30
CA ALA A 3 -29.32 -1.87 9.42
C ALA A 3 -28.78 -3.11 8.65
N ALA A 4 -29.45 -4.25 8.76
CA ALA A 4 -29.07 -5.46 8.04
C ALA A 4 -29.18 -5.28 6.51
N ARG A 5 -30.24 -4.62 6.04
CA ARG A 5 -30.41 -4.29 4.62
C ARG A 5 -29.33 -3.31 4.14
N LEU A 6 -28.99 -2.30 4.94
CA LEU A 6 -27.94 -1.34 4.63
C LEU A 6 -26.58 -2.05 4.50
N LEU A 7 -26.20 -2.91 5.46
CA LEU A 7 -24.97 -3.68 5.43
C LEU A 7 -24.92 -4.64 4.22
N ALA A 8 -26.05 -5.29 3.89
CA ALA A 8 -26.13 -6.15 2.72
C ALA A 8 -25.88 -5.37 1.41
N ILE A 9 -26.54 -4.21 1.25
CA ILE A 9 -26.34 -3.36 0.08
C ILE A 9 -24.88 -2.89 0.00
N LYS A 10 -24.31 -2.41 1.13
CA LYS A 10 -22.91 -1.98 1.18
C LYS A 10 -21.95 -3.13 0.88
N GLY A 11 -22.20 -4.33 1.44
CA GLY A 11 -21.40 -5.52 1.15
C GLY A 11 -21.42 -5.89 -0.34
N VAL A 12 -22.58 -5.89 -0.97
CA VAL A 12 -22.70 -6.15 -2.41
C VAL A 12 -21.98 -5.07 -3.23
N THR A 13 -22.14 -3.80 -2.87
CA THR A 13 -21.46 -2.69 -3.57
C THR A 13 -19.94 -2.81 -3.46
N LEU A 14 -19.42 -3.07 -2.26
CA LEU A 14 -17.99 -3.21 -2.01
C LEU A 14 -17.40 -4.46 -2.69
N PHE A 15 -18.16 -5.57 -2.72
CA PHE A 15 -17.78 -6.74 -3.51
C PHE A 15 -17.75 -6.43 -5.01
N GLY A 16 -18.71 -5.65 -5.50
CA GLY A 16 -18.70 -5.14 -6.87
C GLY A 16 -17.45 -4.29 -7.18
N VAL A 17 -17.03 -3.42 -6.25
CA VAL A 17 -15.79 -2.64 -6.38
C VAL A 17 -14.57 -3.57 -6.48
N LEU A 18 -14.50 -4.62 -5.65
CA LEU A 18 -13.41 -5.60 -5.70
C LEU A 18 -13.34 -6.30 -7.06
N LEU A 19 -14.49 -6.76 -7.57
CA LEU A 19 -14.56 -7.42 -8.88
C LEU A 19 -14.17 -6.48 -10.02
N VAL A 20 -14.70 -5.25 -10.01
CA VAL A 20 -14.38 -4.25 -11.05
C VAL A 20 -12.89 -3.90 -11.03
N SER A 21 -12.31 -3.70 -9.85
CA SER A 21 -10.87 -3.41 -9.72
C SER A 21 -10.01 -4.58 -10.23
N LEU A 22 -10.39 -5.82 -9.90
CA LEU A 22 -9.69 -7.02 -10.37
C LEU A 22 -9.81 -7.16 -11.89
N LEU A 23 -11.03 -7.04 -12.44
CA LEU A 23 -11.26 -7.09 -13.88
C LEU A 23 -10.50 -6.01 -14.61
N LEU A 24 -10.47 -4.78 -14.08
CA LEU A 24 -9.79 -3.65 -14.70
C LEU A 24 -8.29 -3.91 -14.85
N VAL A 25 -7.61 -4.38 -13.80
CA VAL A 25 -6.17 -4.64 -13.88
C VAL A 25 -5.87 -5.76 -14.88
N ILE A 26 -6.66 -6.85 -14.88
CA ILE A 26 -6.45 -7.96 -15.81
C ILE A 26 -6.74 -7.52 -17.26
N VAL A 27 -7.80 -6.74 -17.47
CA VAL A 27 -8.12 -6.19 -18.80
C VAL A 27 -7.02 -5.25 -19.31
N VAL A 28 -6.48 -4.38 -18.44
CA VAL A 28 -5.38 -3.48 -18.84
C VAL A 28 -4.14 -4.29 -19.22
N LEU A 29 -3.75 -5.29 -18.44
CA LEU A 29 -2.58 -6.14 -18.74
C LEU A 29 -2.79 -6.95 -20.02
N GLY A 30 -3.97 -7.53 -20.21
CA GLY A 30 -4.32 -8.29 -21.42
C GLY A 30 -4.43 -7.40 -22.67
N ALA A 31 -5.23 -6.34 -22.61
CA ALA A 31 -5.49 -5.47 -23.75
C ALA A 31 -4.25 -4.69 -24.25
N THR A 32 -3.30 -4.39 -23.35
CA THR A 32 -2.02 -3.78 -23.73
C THR A 32 -1.05 -4.79 -24.34
N GLY A 33 -1.39 -6.07 -24.37
CA GLY A 33 -0.54 -7.17 -24.84
C GLY A 33 0.70 -7.38 -23.97
N VAL A 34 0.73 -6.79 -22.76
CA VAL A 34 1.83 -6.99 -21.80
C VAL A 34 1.89 -8.45 -21.38
N SER A 35 0.75 -9.06 -21.03
CA SER A 35 0.64 -10.47 -20.66
C SER A 35 1.20 -11.39 -21.74
N ASP A 36 0.78 -11.20 -22.99
CA ASP A 36 1.20 -12.07 -24.10
C ASP A 36 2.68 -11.89 -24.47
N ARG A 37 3.20 -10.66 -24.42
CA ARG A 37 4.63 -10.39 -24.61
C ARG A 37 5.50 -11.06 -23.56
N MET A 38 5.06 -11.03 -22.30
CA MET A 38 5.77 -11.66 -21.20
C MET A 38 5.82 -13.17 -21.35
N MET A 39 4.66 -13.79 -21.60
CA MET A 39 4.59 -15.25 -21.82
C MET A 39 5.40 -15.66 -23.03
N GLY A 40 5.32 -14.89 -24.10
CA GLY A 40 6.14 -15.11 -25.30
C GLY A 40 7.64 -15.02 -25.01
N SER A 41 8.07 -14.11 -24.13
CA SER A 41 9.47 -14.00 -23.71
C SER A 41 9.92 -15.23 -22.92
N ILE A 42 9.08 -15.75 -22.02
CA ILE A 42 9.35 -16.96 -21.25
C ILE A 42 9.47 -18.16 -22.18
N VAL A 43 8.51 -18.35 -23.08
CA VAL A 43 8.57 -19.42 -24.10
C VAL A 43 9.86 -19.33 -24.91
N ASN A 44 10.24 -18.14 -25.36
CA ASN A 44 11.46 -17.97 -26.13
C ASN A 44 12.74 -18.29 -25.33
N GLU A 45 12.74 -18.03 -24.02
CA GLU A 45 13.86 -18.33 -23.13
C GLU A 45 13.96 -19.83 -22.86
N GLU A 46 12.85 -20.49 -22.51
CA GLU A 46 12.78 -21.95 -22.33
C GLU A 46 13.18 -22.68 -23.59
N VAL A 47 12.70 -22.26 -24.76
CA VAL A 47 13.07 -22.82 -26.07
C VAL A 47 14.56 -22.62 -26.35
N ARG A 48 15.14 -21.49 -25.96
CA ARG A 48 16.59 -21.23 -26.12
C ARG A 48 17.43 -22.16 -25.26
N GLU A 49 17.06 -22.34 -23.99
CA GLU A 49 17.74 -23.25 -23.06
C GLU A 49 17.63 -24.68 -23.54
N LEU A 50 16.44 -25.10 -23.97
CA LEU A 50 16.20 -26.43 -24.52
C LEU A 50 17.06 -26.66 -25.76
N ARG A 51 17.10 -25.72 -26.71
CA ARG A 51 17.95 -25.79 -27.90
C ARG A 51 19.43 -26.01 -27.55
N GLN A 52 19.92 -25.27 -26.55
CA GLN A 52 21.31 -25.37 -26.09
C GLN A 52 21.60 -26.76 -25.48
N SER A 53 20.68 -27.27 -24.66
CA SER A 53 20.83 -28.59 -24.04
C SER A 53 20.75 -29.73 -25.06
N LEU A 54 19.80 -29.66 -25.99
CA LEU A 54 19.63 -30.69 -27.03
C LEU A 54 20.72 -30.65 -28.10
N ALA A 55 21.32 -29.54 -28.41
CA ALA A 55 22.43 -29.41 -29.36
C ALA A 55 23.67 -30.22 -28.94
N ILE A 56 23.80 -30.57 -27.66
CA ILE A 56 24.86 -31.47 -27.17
C ILE A 56 24.58 -32.93 -27.56
N THR A 57 23.30 -33.31 -27.64
CA THR A 57 22.87 -34.70 -27.83
C THR A 57 22.47 -34.98 -29.29
N ILE A 58 21.75 -34.06 -29.94
CA ILE A 58 21.24 -34.17 -31.30
C ILE A 58 22.19 -33.42 -32.24
N ARG A 59 22.95 -34.17 -33.05
CA ARG A 59 23.93 -33.63 -34.02
C ARG A 59 23.31 -33.22 -35.35
N ASP A 60 22.13 -33.76 -35.69
CA ASP A 60 21.42 -33.40 -36.92
C ASP A 60 20.67 -32.11 -36.74
N PRO A 61 21.00 -31.03 -37.47
CA PRO A 61 20.33 -29.72 -37.33
C PRO A 61 18.83 -29.75 -37.68
N ILE A 62 18.42 -30.62 -38.59
CA ILE A 62 17.01 -30.75 -39.04
C ILE A 62 16.18 -31.42 -37.94
N GLU A 63 16.71 -32.47 -37.33
CA GLU A 63 16.06 -33.18 -36.24
C GLU A 63 15.97 -32.29 -34.97
N LEU A 64 17.06 -31.57 -34.64
CA LEU A 64 17.08 -30.62 -33.55
C LEU A 64 15.99 -29.54 -33.71
N GLU A 65 15.90 -28.95 -34.90
CA GLU A 65 14.90 -27.90 -35.16
C GLU A 65 13.46 -28.42 -35.06
N ARG A 66 13.22 -29.65 -35.51
CA ARG A 66 11.91 -30.33 -35.40
C ARG A 66 11.49 -30.52 -33.94
N VAL A 67 12.40 -31.01 -33.09
CA VAL A 67 12.12 -31.21 -31.66
C VAL A 67 11.88 -29.87 -30.95
N VAL A 68 12.71 -28.88 -31.23
CA VAL A 68 12.58 -27.54 -30.65
C VAL A 68 11.28 -26.84 -31.05
N LEU A 69 10.84 -26.98 -32.31
CA LEU A 69 9.57 -26.43 -32.76
C LEU A 69 8.37 -27.13 -32.13
N ALA A 70 8.40 -28.47 -32.02
CA ALA A 70 7.33 -29.23 -31.37
C ALA A 70 7.18 -28.82 -29.90
N GLU A 71 8.27 -28.65 -29.17
CA GLU A 71 8.25 -28.19 -27.77
C GLU A 71 7.77 -26.75 -27.65
N ARG A 72 8.18 -25.89 -28.59
CA ARG A 72 7.68 -24.51 -28.63
C ARG A 72 6.17 -24.45 -28.81
N GLU A 73 5.59 -25.29 -29.68
CA GLU A 73 4.14 -25.37 -29.87
C GLU A 73 3.44 -25.84 -28.59
N GLN A 74 3.98 -26.82 -27.89
CA GLN A 74 3.46 -27.28 -26.60
C GLN A 74 3.53 -26.19 -25.53
N LEU A 75 4.62 -25.42 -25.45
CA LEU A 75 4.75 -24.30 -24.52
C LEU A 75 3.77 -23.16 -24.86
N VAL A 76 3.57 -22.84 -26.14
CA VAL A 76 2.59 -21.84 -26.59
C VAL A 76 1.18 -22.26 -26.19
N GLU A 77 0.81 -23.51 -26.35
CA GLU A 77 -0.47 -24.08 -25.92
C GLU A 77 -0.59 -24.09 -24.39
N PHE A 78 0.45 -24.55 -23.69
CA PHE A 78 0.51 -24.60 -22.23
C PHE A 78 0.32 -23.22 -21.57
N TYR A 79 0.95 -22.18 -22.14
CA TYR A 79 0.78 -20.80 -21.67
C TYR A 79 -0.46 -20.12 -22.26
N GLY A 80 -1.23 -20.80 -23.14
CA GLY A 80 -2.47 -20.30 -23.75
C GLY A 80 -2.25 -19.08 -24.64
N LEU A 81 -1.07 -18.99 -25.29
CA LEU A 81 -0.72 -17.89 -26.20
C LEU A 81 -1.39 -18.00 -27.58
N ASP A 82 -1.89 -19.17 -27.90
CA ASP A 82 -2.69 -19.48 -29.09
C ASP A 82 -4.11 -18.91 -29.00
N ASN A 83 -4.58 -18.64 -27.80
CA ASN A 83 -5.92 -18.13 -27.54
C ASN A 83 -5.89 -16.64 -27.16
N PRO A 84 -6.93 -15.85 -27.51
CA PRO A 84 -7.02 -14.47 -27.09
C PRO A 84 -6.97 -14.32 -25.55
N TRP A 85 -6.27 -13.32 -25.04
CA TRP A 85 -6.07 -13.07 -23.61
C TRP A 85 -7.35 -13.10 -22.76
N TYR A 86 -8.48 -12.68 -23.33
CA TYR A 86 -9.76 -12.64 -22.62
C TYR A 86 -10.35 -14.02 -22.31
N THR A 87 -9.90 -15.09 -22.97
CA THR A 87 -10.32 -16.46 -22.67
C THR A 87 -9.77 -16.94 -21.33
N ARG A 88 -8.65 -16.38 -20.88
CA ARG A 88 -7.99 -16.69 -19.59
C ARG A 88 -8.61 -15.93 -18.40
N LEU A 89 -9.43 -14.87 -18.66
CA LEU A 89 -10.03 -14.04 -17.64
C LEU A 89 -10.85 -14.79 -16.59
N PRO A 90 -11.81 -15.67 -16.96
CA PRO A 90 -12.67 -16.32 -15.98
C PRO A 90 -11.87 -17.17 -14.98
N ASP A 91 -10.89 -17.92 -15.47
CA ASP A 91 -10.08 -18.79 -14.62
C ASP A 91 -9.16 -17.99 -13.70
N MET A 92 -8.57 -16.90 -14.19
CA MET A 92 -7.72 -16.03 -13.39
C MET A 92 -8.53 -15.35 -12.28
N VAL A 93 -9.70 -14.79 -12.61
CA VAL A 93 -10.59 -14.18 -11.62
C VAL A 93 -11.03 -15.21 -10.58
N TRP A 94 -11.41 -16.41 -11.01
CA TRP A 94 -11.90 -17.47 -10.12
C TRP A 94 -10.81 -17.96 -9.15
N ARG A 95 -9.57 -18.16 -9.63
CA ARG A 95 -8.44 -18.55 -8.77
C ARG A 95 -8.17 -17.50 -7.72
N ILE A 96 -8.09 -16.22 -8.12
CA ILE A 96 -7.77 -15.13 -7.19
C ILE A 96 -8.87 -14.94 -6.14
N LEU A 97 -10.15 -15.07 -6.52
CA LEU A 97 -11.26 -15.01 -5.55
C LEU A 97 -11.23 -16.15 -4.53
N ARG A 98 -10.61 -17.28 -4.87
CA ARG A 98 -10.34 -18.39 -3.95
C ARG A 98 -9.06 -18.21 -3.11
N LEU A 99 -8.42 -17.04 -3.20
CA LEU A 99 -7.12 -16.75 -2.57
C LEU A 99 -5.96 -17.62 -3.09
N ASP A 100 -6.12 -18.24 -4.26
CA ASP A 100 -5.02 -18.85 -4.98
C ASP A 100 -4.31 -17.76 -5.79
N LEU A 101 -3.27 -17.19 -5.19
CA LEU A 101 -2.49 -16.10 -5.78
C LEU A 101 -1.50 -16.57 -6.85
N GLY A 102 -1.38 -17.88 -7.02
CA GLY A 102 -0.46 -18.48 -7.99
C GLY A 102 1.01 -18.36 -7.61
N SER A 103 1.86 -18.49 -8.62
CA SER A 103 3.31 -18.37 -8.49
C SER A 103 3.83 -17.20 -9.31
N ALA A 104 4.80 -16.49 -8.74
CA ALA A 104 5.59 -15.48 -9.42
C ALA A 104 6.45 -16.14 -10.50
N ARG A 105 6.67 -15.44 -11.60
CA ARG A 105 7.45 -15.95 -12.73
C ARG A 105 8.93 -15.59 -12.62
N THR A 106 9.19 -14.36 -12.21
CA THR A 106 10.54 -13.80 -12.13
C THR A 106 10.97 -13.52 -10.70
N LEU A 107 10.00 -13.13 -9.84
CA LEU A 107 10.27 -12.75 -8.48
C LEU A 107 10.31 -13.98 -7.55
N LYS A 108 11.15 -13.88 -6.52
CA LYS A 108 11.30 -14.92 -5.50
C LYS A 108 11.24 -14.31 -4.10
N SER A 109 10.78 -15.11 -3.15
CA SER A 109 10.90 -14.81 -1.74
C SER A 109 12.37 -14.83 -1.29
N PHE A 110 12.66 -14.36 -0.09
CA PHE A 110 14.02 -14.46 0.49
C PHE A 110 14.43 -15.93 0.74
N SER A 111 13.44 -16.81 0.94
CA SER A 111 13.63 -18.26 1.08
C SER A 111 13.77 -18.99 -0.27
N GLY A 112 13.61 -18.30 -1.41
CA GLY A 112 13.69 -18.86 -2.75
C GLY A 112 12.37 -19.38 -3.31
N SER A 113 11.25 -19.30 -2.56
CA SER A 113 9.92 -19.70 -3.05
C SER A 113 9.43 -18.77 -4.15
N THR A 114 8.75 -19.34 -5.15
CA THR A 114 8.05 -18.59 -6.19
C THR A 114 6.58 -18.35 -5.88
N ARG A 115 6.02 -18.94 -4.82
CA ARG A 115 4.62 -18.71 -4.43
C ARG A 115 4.41 -17.26 -4.06
N VAL A 116 3.42 -16.60 -4.67
CA VAL A 116 3.12 -15.19 -4.40
C VAL A 116 2.74 -14.98 -2.93
N SER A 117 2.01 -15.93 -2.32
CA SER A 117 1.68 -15.88 -0.89
C SER A 117 2.91 -15.78 0.01
N ASP A 118 3.96 -16.56 -0.27
CA ASP A 118 5.19 -16.58 0.53
C ASP A 118 5.94 -15.25 0.37
N ILE A 119 6.05 -14.76 -0.87
CA ILE A 119 6.67 -13.46 -1.17
C ILE A 119 5.96 -12.33 -0.43
N VAL A 120 4.62 -12.32 -0.45
CA VAL A 120 3.80 -11.30 0.25
C VAL A 120 4.00 -11.37 1.76
N LEU A 121 3.93 -12.58 2.35
CA LEU A 121 4.08 -12.77 3.78
C LEU A 121 5.46 -12.36 4.31
N GLU A 122 6.52 -12.50 3.51
CA GLU A 122 7.86 -12.03 3.87
C GLU A 122 8.02 -10.51 3.77
N ARG A 123 7.28 -9.84 2.87
CA ARG A 123 7.39 -8.39 2.64
C ARG A 123 6.44 -7.56 3.50
N LEU A 124 5.26 -8.11 3.81
CA LEU A 124 4.22 -7.41 4.56
C LEU A 124 4.69 -6.87 5.93
N PRO A 125 5.39 -7.64 6.79
CA PRO A 125 5.88 -7.12 8.07
C PRO A 125 6.77 -5.89 7.92
N ASN A 126 7.61 -5.84 6.90
CA ASN A 126 8.51 -4.71 6.64
C ASN A 126 7.74 -3.43 6.32
N THR A 127 6.71 -3.52 5.49
CA THR A 127 5.81 -2.39 5.21
C THR A 127 5.06 -1.95 6.45
N VAL A 128 4.54 -2.90 7.25
CA VAL A 128 3.83 -2.58 8.49
C VAL A 128 4.74 -1.82 9.46
N ILE A 129 5.97 -2.29 9.68
CA ILE A 129 6.95 -1.59 10.53
C ILE A 129 7.18 -0.16 10.03
N LEU A 130 7.39 0.02 8.75
CA LEU A 130 7.73 1.32 8.18
C LEU A 130 6.54 2.27 8.11
N VAL A 131 5.54 1.90 7.32
CA VAL A 131 4.46 2.83 6.92
C VAL A 131 3.45 3.01 8.03
N THR A 132 3.10 1.93 8.75
CA THR A 132 2.15 2.02 9.86
C THR A 132 2.74 2.78 11.04
N THR A 133 4.03 2.62 11.34
CA THR A 133 4.71 3.41 12.39
C THR A 133 4.75 4.89 12.02
N ALA A 134 5.12 5.24 10.78
CA ALA A 134 5.12 6.61 10.32
C ALA A 134 3.71 7.24 10.37
N LEU A 135 2.68 6.49 9.96
CA LEU A 135 1.29 6.91 10.05
C LEU A 135 0.85 7.14 11.51
N ALA A 136 1.18 6.23 12.41
CA ALA A 136 0.84 6.36 13.83
C ALA A 136 1.46 7.63 14.44
N ILE A 137 2.75 7.85 14.21
CA ILE A 137 3.46 9.05 14.68
C ILE A 137 2.84 10.31 14.05
N SER A 138 2.63 10.34 12.74
CA SER A 138 2.05 11.48 12.03
C SER A 138 0.64 11.81 12.52
N SER A 139 -0.17 10.78 12.80
CA SER A 139 -1.54 10.96 13.28
C SER A 139 -1.58 11.51 14.69
N VAL A 140 -0.74 11.02 15.59
CA VAL A 140 -0.64 11.52 16.98
C VAL A 140 -0.15 12.98 16.99
N LEU A 141 0.94 13.27 16.26
CA LEU A 141 1.46 14.63 16.15
C LEU A 141 0.47 15.56 15.46
N GLY A 142 -0.13 15.11 14.36
CA GLY A 142 -1.12 15.88 13.60
C GLY A 142 -2.38 16.16 14.40
N LEU A 143 -2.86 15.20 15.22
CA LEU A 143 -3.97 15.42 16.15
C LEU A 143 -3.62 16.50 17.17
N TYR A 144 -2.47 16.39 17.83
CA TYR A 144 -2.03 17.36 18.82
C TYR A 144 -1.88 18.77 18.23
N ILE A 145 -1.17 18.88 17.10
CA ILE A 145 -0.92 20.15 16.42
C ILE A 145 -2.24 20.73 15.88
N GLY A 146 -3.07 19.92 15.21
CA GLY A 146 -4.32 20.35 14.60
C GLY A 146 -5.33 20.91 15.61
N VAL A 147 -5.52 20.22 16.75
CA VAL A 147 -6.36 20.71 17.85
C VAL A 147 -5.82 22.02 18.42
N LYS A 148 -4.49 22.11 18.64
CA LYS A 148 -3.85 23.31 19.17
C LYS A 148 -3.98 24.50 18.22
N LEU A 149 -3.89 24.29 16.92
CA LEU A 149 -4.10 25.33 15.91
C LEU A 149 -5.55 25.78 15.84
N ALA A 150 -6.50 24.86 15.98
CA ALA A 150 -7.93 25.19 16.01
C ALA A 150 -8.33 26.12 17.19
N THR A 151 -7.55 26.08 18.28
CA THR A 151 -7.75 27.03 19.42
C THR A 151 -7.06 28.40 19.23
N ARG A 152 -6.24 28.57 18.19
CA ARG A 152 -5.40 29.78 17.98
C ARG A 152 -5.54 30.34 16.56
N VAL A 153 -6.74 30.32 16.04
CA VAL A 153 -7.05 30.78 14.66
C VAL A 153 -6.58 32.20 14.41
N GLY A 154 -5.94 32.42 13.26
CA GLY A 154 -5.48 33.73 12.82
C GLY A 154 -4.19 34.24 13.47
N THR A 155 -3.61 33.50 14.45
CA THR A 155 -2.33 33.84 15.05
C THR A 155 -1.16 33.57 14.06
N THR A 156 -0.01 34.21 14.33
CA THR A 156 1.22 33.98 13.54
C THR A 156 1.63 32.49 13.53
N LEU A 157 1.43 31.80 14.66
CA LEU A 157 1.70 30.37 14.78
C LEU A 157 0.76 29.55 13.88
N ASP A 158 -0.53 29.86 13.88
CA ASP A 158 -1.52 29.19 12.99
C ASP A 158 -1.15 29.37 11.52
N ARG A 159 -0.80 30.60 11.12
CA ARG A 159 -0.37 30.89 9.74
C ARG A 159 0.92 30.15 9.38
N GLY A 160 1.95 30.22 10.23
CA GLY A 160 3.24 29.57 9.99
C GLY A 160 3.12 28.08 9.85
N VAL A 161 2.41 27.40 10.76
CA VAL A 161 2.22 25.94 10.67
C VAL A 161 1.32 25.58 9.49
N SER A 162 0.33 26.39 9.13
CA SER A 162 -0.49 26.16 7.92
C SER A 162 0.34 26.23 6.64
N TYR A 163 1.30 27.18 6.53
CA TYR A 163 2.23 27.23 5.39
C TYR A 163 3.16 26.01 5.36
N ILE A 164 3.72 25.60 6.51
CA ILE A 164 4.57 24.39 6.60
C ILE A 164 3.75 23.15 6.24
N SER A 165 2.51 23.06 6.68
CA SER A 165 1.61 21.96 6.34
C SER A 165 1.34 21.88 4.83
N ALA A 166 1.09 23.03 4.21
CA ALA A 166 0.90 23.11 2.76
C ALA A 166 2.18 22.70 2.00
N ALA A 167 3.33 23.15 2.46
CA ALA A 167 4.62 22.78 1.88
C ALA A 167 4.88 21.27 2.03
N SER A 168 4.64 20.68 3.21
CA SER A 168 4.83 19.25 3.42
C SER A 168 3.91 18.38 2.55
N TYR A 169 2.69 18.85 2.29
CA TYR A 169 1.77 18.18 1.38
C TYR A 169 2.19 18.25 -0.10
N ALA A 170 2.85 19.34 -0.50
CA ALA A 170 3.30 19.56 -1.87
C ALA A 170 4.57 18.74 -2.21
N LEU A 171 5.38 18.38 -1.21
CA LEU A 171 6.65 17.69 -1.41
C LEU A 171 6.44 16.18 -1.41
N PRO A 172 6.82 15.47 -2.49
CA PRO A 172 6.78 14.00 -2.50
C PRO A 172 7.70 13.41 -1.43
N SER A 173 7.20 12.44 -0.65
CA SER A 173 7.99 11.81 0.43
C SER A 173 9.29 11.17 -0.07
N TRP A 174 9.27 10.53 -1.24
CA TRP A 174 10.46 9.94 -1.84
C TRP A 174 11.53 10.98 -2.17
N TRP A 175 11.14 12.18 -2.60
CA TRP A 175 12.07 13.27 -2.89
C TRP A 175 12.73 13.81 -1.62
N VAL A 176 11.94 14.01 -0.56
CA VAL A 176 12.46 14.36 0.78
C VAL A 176 13.41 13.27 1.28
N GLY A 177 13.09 12.00 1.02
CA GLY A 177 13.93 10.84 1.35
C GLY A 177 15.31 10.91 0.68
N ILE A 178 15.35 11.23 -0.61
CA ILE A 178 16.63 11.40 -1.34
C ILE A 178 17.48 12.50 -0.68
N ILE A 179 16.88 13.66 -0.37
CA ILE A 179 17.59 14.75 0.29
C ILE A 179 18.12 14.32 1.65
N PHE A 180 17.33 13.61 2.45
CA PHE A 180 17.75 13.13 3.75
C PHE A 180 18.86 12.08 3.66
N ILE A 181 18.83 11.19 2.68
CA ILE A 181 19.92 10.25 2.41
C ILE A 181 21.20 11.04 2.08
N MET A 182 21.13 12.03 1.18
CA MET A 182 22.29 12.82 0.80
C MET A 182 22.90 13.56 1.99
N ILE A 183 22.06 14.17 2.82
CA ILE A 183 22.54 14.98 3.95
C ILE A 183 22.91 14.10 5.15
N LEU A 184 21.97 13.27 5.63
CA LEU A 184 22.12 12.56 6.90
C LEU A 184 22.91 11.26 6.79
N SER A 185 22.87 10.59 5.62
CA SER A 185 23.63 9.35 5.43
C SER A 185 24.99 9.59 4.79
N PHE A 186 25.06 10.38 3.70
CA PHE A 186 26.34 10.57 2.99
C PHE A 186 27.18 11.72 3.54
N GLN A 187 26.59 12.85 3.93
CA GLN A 187 27.36 13.98 4.44
C GLN A 187 27.69 13.84 5.92
N PHE A 188 26.71 13.52 6.75
CA PHE A 188 26.88 13.44 8.19
C PHE A 188 27.11 12.02 8.74
N HIS A 189 26.90 10.98 7.95
CA HIS A 189 27.05 9.57 8.33
C HIS A 189 26.27 9.19 9.61
N ILE A 190 25.09 9.81 9.83
CA ILE A 190 24.27 9.57 11.02
C ILE A 190 23.41 8.33 10.85
N PHE A 191 22.80 8.14 9.66
CA PHE A 191 21.87 7.04 9.39
C PHE A 191 22.33 6.18 8.23
N PRO A 192 21.90 4.89 8.16
CA PRO A 192 22.10 4.06 6.99
C PRO A 192 21.42 4.69 5.76
N PHE A 193 22.01 4.55 4.58
CA PHE A 193 21.43 5.07 3.35
C PHE A 193 20.26 4.21 2.82
N GLY A 194 20.12 2.95 3.27
CA GLY A 194 19.07 2.05 2.84
C GLY A 194 19.31 0.59 3.25
N GLY A 195 18.39 -0.27 2.86
CA GLY A 195 18.38 -1.66 3.27
C GLY A 195 17.62 -1.88 4.59
N ILE A 196 17.53 -3.13 5.03
CA ILE A 196 16.82 -3.50 6.27
C ILE A 196 17.77 -3.83 7.41
N THR A 197 19.02 -4.21 7.10
CA THR A 197 20.04 -4.60 8.07
C THR A 197 21.44 -4.20 7.56
N SER A 198 22.37 -4.06 8.49
CA SER A 198 23.80 -3.88 8.22
C SER A 198 24.44 -5.13 7.61
N ALA A 199 25.59 -4.96 6.97
CA ALA A 199 26.43 -6.06 6.49
C ALA A 199 27.80 -6.02 7.22
N PRO A 200 28.19 -7.08 7.94
CA PRO A 200 27.49 -8.35 8.17
C PRO A 200 26.26 -8.20 9.08
N VAL A 201 25.27 -9.09 8.89
CA VAL A 201 24.02 -9.06 9.71
C VAL A 201 24.37 -9.34 11.18
N PRO A 202 23.92 -8.48 12.12
CA PRO A 202 24.21 -8.68 13.54
C PRO A 202 23.65 -9.99 14.07
N SER A 203 24.45 -10.69 14.90
CA SER A 203 24.04 -11.93 15.55
C SER A 203 23.16 -11.65 16.78
N GLY A 204 22.20 -12.54 17.04
CA GLY A 204 21.27 -12.45 18.14
C GLY A 204 20.03 -11.60 17.85
N PHE A 205 18.90 -12.01 18.46
CA PHE A 205 17.59 -11.41 18.19
C PHE A 205 17.54 -9.91 18.53
N LEU A 206 18.04 -9.50 19.69
CA LEU A 206 18.00 -8.10 20.13
C LEU A 206 18.84 -7.19 19.22
N ASN A 207 20.08 -7.58 18.91
CA ASN A 207 20.96 -6.78 18.07
C ASN A 207 20.38 -6.62 16.67
N ARG A 208 19.82 -7.70 16.11
CA ARG A 208 19.16 -7.66 14.81
C ARG A 208 17.91 -6.75 14.82
N THR A 209 17.12 -6.80 15.88
CA THR A 209 15.94 -5.92 16.02
C THR A 209 16.34 -4.46 16.09
N PHE A 210 17.36 -4.13 16.89
CA PHE A 210 17.90 -2.75 16.96
C PHE A 210 18.43 -2.30 15.61
N ASP A 211 19.14 -3.13 14.89
CA ASP A 211 19.67 -2.82 13.56
C ASP A 211 18.55 -2.53 12.54
N ILE A 212 17.51 -3.37 12.53
CA ILE A 212 16.31 -3.13 11.67
C ILE A 212 15.64 -1.80 12.04
N MET A 213 15.45 -1.52 13.33
CA MET A 213 14.84 -0.25 13.77
C MET A 213 15.71 0.95 13.39
N TRP A 214 17.04 0.81 13.48
CA TRP A 214 17.97 1.84 13.05
C TRP A 214 17.87 2.15 11.55
N HIS A 215 17.78 1.11 10.72
CA HIS A 215 17.57 1.25 9.28
C HIS A 215 16.18 1.82 8.94
N ALA A 216 15.16 1.52 9.73
CA ALA A 216 13.81 2.05 9.56
C ALA A 216 13.69 3.53 9.99
N THR A 217 14.59 4.05 10.82
CA THR A 217 14.46 5.37 11.43
C THR A 217 14.38 6.50 10.40
N LEU A 218 15.31 6.55 9.46
CA LEU A 218 15.34 7.63 8.45
C LEU A 218 14.13 7.59 7.52
N PRO A 219 13.72 6.44 6.95
CA PRO A 219 12.47 6.32 6.19
C PRO A 219 11.23 6.71 7.01
N ILE A 220 11.13 6.31 8.30
CA ILE A 220 10.01 6.68 9.18
C ILE A 220 9.95 8.19 9.39
N ILE A 221 11.09 8.83 9.69
CA ILE A 221 11.18 10.30 9.83
C ILE A 221 10.72 10.96 8.54
N THR A 222 11.18 10.49 7.40
CA THR A 222 10.81 11.02 6.07
C THR A 222 9.31 10.97 5.83
N LEU A 223 8.70 9.80 6.00
CA LEU A 223 7.26 9.61 5.83
C LEU A 223 6.46 10.43 6.85
N THR A 224 6.94 10.49 8.09
CA THR A 224 6.29 11.28 9.16
C THR A 224 6.27 12.76 8.82
N LEU A 225 7.42 13.33 8.43
CA LEU A 225 7.51 14.75 8.09
C LEU A 225 6.69 15.11 6.85
N ALA A 226 6.63 14.23 5.86
CA ALA A 226 5.80 14.42 4.68
C ALA A 226 4.28 14.37 5.00
N SER A 227 3.88 13.64 6.05
CA SER A 227 2.47 13.38 6.35
C SER A 227 1.91 14.24 7.51
N VAL A 228 2.73 14.63 8.49
CA VAL A 228 2.27 15.32 9.71
C VAL A 228 1.55 16.61 9.43
N GLY A 229 2.00 17.40 8.45
CA GLY A 229 1.38 18.65 8.05
C GLY A 229 -0.04 18.44 7.51
N SER A 230 -0.22 17.46 6.63
CA SER A 230 -1.53 17.10 6.10
C SER A 230 -2.48 16.64 7.22
N TRP A 231 -2.03 15.80 8.13
CA TRP A 231 -2.81 15.38 9.29
C TRP A 231 -3.20 16.54 10.20
N ALA A 232 -2.27 17.43 10.51
CA ALA A 232 -2.53 18.62 11.32
C ALA A 232 -3.58 19.51 10.66
N TYR A 233 -3.51 19.72 9.35
CA TYR A 233 -4.47 20.53 8.60
C TYR A 233 -5.87 19.89 8.58
N VAL A 234 -5.97 18.59 8.31
CA VAL A 234 -7.23 17.85 8.30
C VAL A 234 -7.91 17.91 9.66
N VAL A 235 -7.18 17.63 10.75
CA VAL A 235 -7.69 17.68 12.12
C VAL A 235 -8.12 19.10 12.48
N ARG A 236 -7.29 20.13 12.18
CA ARG A 236 -7.63 21.53 12.39
C ARG A 236 -8.95 21.90 11.72
N THR A 237 -9.12 21.53 10.46
CA THR A 237 -10.33 21.85 9.69
C THR A 237 -11.56 21.18 10.29
N MET A 238 -11.49 19.90 10.65
CA MET A 238 -12.59 19.17 11.28
C MET A 238 -12.98 19.77 12.63
N VAL A 239 -12.01 20.14 13.46
CA VAL A 239 -12.25 20.76 14.77
C VAL A 239 -12.87 22.17 14.60
N LEU A 240 -12.38 22.95 13.63
CA LEU A 240 -12.93 24.29 13.36
C LEU A 240 -14.37 24.24 12.83
N ASN A 241 -14.66 23.32 11.91
CA ASN A 241 -16.03 23.16 11.41
C ASN A 241 -16.98 22.81 12.56
N THR A 242 -16.58 21.89 13.43
CA THR A 242 -17.38 21.51 14.61
C THR A 242 -17.51 22.67 15.60
N ALA A 243 -16.49 23.51 15.74
CA ALA A 243 -16.52 24.67 16.66
C ALA A 243 -17.51 25.77 16.24
N GLN A 244 -17.96 25.75 14.98
CA GLN A 244 -18.95 26.70 14.43
C GLN A 244 -20.41 26.23 14.57
N GLU A 245 -20.63 25.01 15.03
CA GLU A 245 -21.96 24.42 15.18
C GLU A 245 -22.76 25.11 16.31
N ASP A 246 -24.09 25.19 16.19
CA ASP A 246 -24.99 25.88 17.10
C ASP A 246 -24.87 25.40 18.54
N PHE A 247 -24.66 24.11 18.77
CA PHE A 247 -24.52 23.54 20.12
C PHE A 247 -23.31 24.11 20.87
N VAL A 248 -22.26 24.55 20.16
CA VAL A 248 -21.08 25.20 20.76
C VAL A 248 -21.43 26.59 21.22
N THR A 249 -22.21 27.35 20.44
CA THR A 249 -22.74 28.67 20.80
C THR A 249 -23.63 28.56 22.03
N VAL A 250 -24.52 27.57 22.10
CA VAL A 250 -25.35 27.32 23.28
C VAL A 250 -24.50 26.96 24.50
N ALA A 251 -23.46 26.16 24.34
CA ALA A 251 -22.56 25.81 25.44
C ALA A 251 -21.82 27.04 26.00
N ARG A 252 -21.39 27.97 25.14
CA ARG A 252 -20.80 29.25 25.53
C ARG A 252 -21.82 30.14 26.25
N ALA A 253 -23.05 30.22 25.73
CA ALA A 253 -24.13 31.00 26.37
C ALA A 253 -24.49 30.47 27.77
N LYS A 254 -24.29 29.16 28.02
CA LYS A 254 -24.44 28.56 29.36
C LYS A 254 -23.26 28.81 30.30
N GLY A 255 -22.24 29.56 29.87
CA GLY A 255 -21.08 29.91 30.70
C GLY A 255 -20.09 28.77 30.93
N LEU A 256 -20.09 27.72 30.07
CA LEU A 256 -19.11 26.64 30.18
C LEU A 256 -17.71 27.16 29.83
N PRO A 257 -16.65 26.75 30.55
CA PRO A 257 -15.29 27.15 30.23
C PRO A 257 -14.83 26.53 28.89
N GLU A 258 -14.07 27.31 28.10
CA GLU A 258 -13.63 26.93 26.73
C GLU A 258 -12.93 25.57 26.69
N ASN A 259 -12.09 25.23 27.69
CA ASN A 259 -11.45 23.92 27.78
C ASN A 259 -12.47 22.76 27.88
N LYS A 260 -13.58 22.99 28.60
CA LYS A 260 -14.63 21.96 28.70
C LYS A 260 -15.43 21.85 27.41
N ILE A 261 -15.68 22.98 26.76
CA ILE A 261 -16.33 23.04 25.44
C ILE A 261 -15.48 22.29 24.42
N MET A 262 -14.18 22.60 24.34
CA MET A 262 -13.25 21.96 23.42
C MET A 262 -13.21 20.44 23.64
N ASN A 263 -12.88 19.98 24.84
CA ASN A 263 -12.62 18.57 25.11
C ASN A 263 -13.89 17.70 25.15
N ARG A 264 -15.01 18.20 25.67
CA ARG A 264 -16.24 17.40 25.84
C ARG A 264 -17.26 17.54 24.72
N HIS A 265 -17.27 18.71 24.06
CA HIS A 265 -18.27 18.97 23.02
C HIS A 265 -17.66 18.96 21.62
N ILE A 266 -16.60 19.72 21.35
CA ILE A 266 -16.04 19.85 20.00
C ILE A 266 -15.27 18.59 19.61
N ILE A 267 -14.25 18.17 20.37
CA ILE A 267 -13.40 17.02 20.01
C ILE A 267 -14.24 15.75 19.92
N ARG A 268 -15.20 15.56 20.82
CA ARG A 268 -16.05 14.35 20.80
C ARG A 268 -16.88 14.25 19.53
N VAL A 269 -17.38 15.37 19.00
CA VAL A 269 -18.16 15.40 17.75
C VAL A 269 -17.26 15.33 16.52
N ALA A 270 -16.06 15.92 16.59
CA ALA A 270 -15.05 15.83 15.51
C ALA A 270 -14.34 14.48 15.43
N ALA A 271 -14.37 13.66 16.50
CA ALA A 271 -13.63 12.40 16.56
C ALA A 271 -14.05 11.35 15.49
N PRO A 272 -15.34 11.09 15.20
CA PRO A 272 -15.73 10.10 14.21
C PRO A 272 -15.07 10.29 12.83
N PRO A 273 -15.14 11.47 12.18
CA PRO A 273 -14.47 11.67 10.91
C PRO A 273 -12.94 11.60 10.99
N ILE A 274 -12.32 11.98 12.13
CA ILE A 274 -10.89 11.85 12.36
C ILE A 274 -10.51 10.35 12.41
N VAL A 275 -11.26 9.54 13.18
CA VAL A 275 -11.04 8.10 13.29
C VAL A 275 -11.24 7.41 11.93
N THR A 276 -12.22 7.85 11.14
CA THR A 276 -12.43 7.34 9.78
C THR A 276 -11.19 7.52 8.91
N ASN A 277 -10.65 8.74 8.88
CA ASN A 277 -9.43 9.01 8.12
C ASN A 277 -8.25 8.18 8.62
N LEU A 278 -8.14 7.96 9.94
CA LEU A 278 -7.09 7.12 10.53
C LEU A 278 -7.23 5.67 10.08
N VAL A 279 -8.43 5.09 10.14
CA VAL A 279 -8.67 3.68 9.74
C VAL A 279 -8.41 3.49 8.25
N LEU A 280 -8.87 4.42 7.41
CA LEU A 280 -8.59 4.36 5.96
C LEU A 280 -7.09 4.53 5.67
N GLY A 281 -6.41 5.41 6.41
CA GLY A 281 -4.96 5.57 6.32
C GLY A 281 -4.19 4.32 6.74
N LEU A 282 -4.61 3.66 7.84
CA LEU A 282 -4.04 2.37 8.27
C LEU A 282 -4.21 1.31 7.19
N THR A 283 -5.38 1.24 6.55
CA THR A 283 -5.60 0.28 5.47
C THR A 283 -4.71 0.57 4.27
N ALA A 284 -4.60 1.83 3.87
CA ALA A 284 -3.72 2.24 2.79
C ALA A 284 -2.23 1.95 3.11
N SER A 285 -1.84 1.96 4.39
CA SER A 285 -0.46 1.68 4.80
C SER A 285 0.01 0.26 4.48
N PHE A 286 -0.89 -0.71 4.37
CA PHE A 286 -0.55 -2.08 3.95
C PHE A 286 -0.13 -2.17 2.48
N GLY A 287 -0.57 -1.23 1.64
CA GLY A 287 -0.12 -1.10 0.25
C GLY A 287 1.31 -0.60 0.10
N GLY A 288 1.90 -0.11 1.19
CA GLY A 288 3.26 0.42 1.22
C GLY A 288 3.39 1.82 0.64
N ALA A 289 4.59 2.34 0.73
CA ALA A 289 5.00 3.60 0.12
C ALA A 289 5.96 3.30 -1.04
N ILE A 290 5.41 2.95 -2.21
CA ILE A 290 6.14 2.38 -3.36
C ILE A 290 7.47 3.09 -3.61
N LEU A 291 7.43 4.38 -3.89
CA LEU A 291 8.65 5.14 -4.23
C LEU A 291 9.57 5.34 -3.03
N THR A 292 9.03 5.54 -1.82
CA THR A 292 9.85 5.71 -0.62
C THR A 292 10.54 4.42 -0.24
N GLU A 293 9.85 3.28 -0.26
CA GLU A 293 10.45 1.96 -0.03
C GLU A 293 11.54 1.66 -1.07
N THR A 294 11.32 2.04 -2.33
CA THR A 294 12.31 1.86 -3.40
C THR A 294 13.55 2.74 -3.17
N VAL A 295 13.38 4.03 -2.85
CA VAL A 295 14.48 4.98 -2.59
C VAL A 295 15.35 4.53 -1.42
N PHE A 296 14.73 4.04 -0.33
CA PHE A 296 15.45 3.53 0.84
C PHE A 296 15.88 2.07 0.70
N ASN A 297 15.70 1.45 -0.47
CA ASN A 297 15.99 0.02 -0.67
C ASN A 297 15.32 -0.88 0.39
N TRP A 298 14.15 -0.46 0.91
CA TRP A 298 13.41 -1.16 1.95
C TRP A 298 12.56 -2.28 1.34
N PRO A 299 12.75 -3.54 1.73
CA PRO A 299 12.09 -4.67 1.07
C PRO A 299 10.65 -4.87 1.58
N GLY A 300 9.77 -3.92 1.27
CA GLY A 300 8.35 -3.95 1.63
C GLY A 300 7.44 -4.30 0.46
N MET A 301 6.11 -4.18 0.69
CA MET A 301 5.04 -4.47 -0.27
C MET A 301 5.01 -3.47 -1.44
N GLY A 302 5.26 -2.19 -1.14
CA GLY A 302 5.31 -1.15 -2.17
C GLY A 302 6.46 -1.37 -3.14
N ARG A 303 7.65 -1.70 -2.61
CA ARG A 303 8.78 -2.07 -3.45
C ARG A 303 8.53 -3.36 -4.22
N LEU A 304 7.89 -4.36 -3.61
CA LEU A 304 7.50 -5.58 -4.32
C LEU A 304 6.59 -5.27 -5.52
N TYR A 305 5.66 -4.33 -5.36
CA TYR A 305 4.79 -3.92 -6.45
C TYR A 305 5.57 -3.20 -7.56
N TYR A 306 6.52 -2.35 -7.19
CA TYR A 306 7.43 -1.71 -8.14
C TYR A 306 8.25 -2.75 -8.90
N ASP A 307 8.91 -3.66 -8.18
CA ASP A 307 9.73 -4.73 -8.79
C ASP A 307 8.88 -5.61 -9.73
N ALA A 308 7.63 -5.93 -9.34
CA ALA A 308 6.71 -6.70 -10.17
C ALA A 308 6.33 -6.00 -11.48
N ILE A 309 6.11 -4.67 -11.44
CA ILE A 309 5.82 -3.88 -12.65
C ILE A 309 7.02 -3.89 -13.59
N PHE A 310 8.22 -3.66 -13.07
CA PHE A 310 9.44 -3.62 -13.91
C PHE A 310 9.84 -5.00 -14.43
N ALA A 311 9.64 -6.04 -13.63
CA ALA A 311 9.84 -7.42 -14.05
C ALA A 311 8.71 -7.94 -14.93
N LEU A 312 7.64 -7.16 -15.11
CA LEU A 312 6.41 -7.54 -15.79
C LEU A 312 5.79 -8.85 -15.24
N ASP A 313 5.86 -9.09 -13.91
CA ASP A 313 5.31 -10.29 -13.28
C ASP A 313 3.81 -10.14 -13.03
N GLU A 314 3.02 -10.51 -14.05
CA GLU A 314 1.56 -10.36 -14.07
C GLU A 314 0.88 -10.97 -12.84
N ASN A 315 1.28 -12.18 -12.45
CA ASN A 315 0.68 -12.87 -11.31
C ASN A 315 0.87 -12.07 -10.03
N VAL A 316 2.06 -11.51 -9.81
CA VAL A 316 2.34 -10.68 -8.63
C VAL A 316 1.59 -9.36 -8.70
N ILE A 317 1.54 -8.69 -9.86
CA ILE A 317 0.81 -7.41 -10.04
C ILE A 317 -0.67 -7.61 -9.72
N VAL A 318 -1.32 -8.62 -10.29
CA VAL A 318 -2.75 -8.89 -10.12
C VAL A 318 -3.04 -9.31 -8.67
N ALA A 319 -2.21 -10.18 -8.09
CA ALA A 319 -2.35 -10.61 -6.70
C ALA A 319 -2.21 -9.45 -5.71
N LEU A 320 -1.23 -8.58 -5.87
CA LEU A 320 -1.04 -7.41 -5.01
C LEU A 320 -2.18 -6.40 -5.16
N THR A 321 -2.64 -6.14 -6.38
CA THR A 321 -3.80 -5.28 -6.62
C THR A 321 -5.05 -5.83 -5.94
N PHE A 322 -5.27 -7.14 -6.04
CA PHE A 322 -6.37 -7.82 -5.35
C PHE A 322 -6.25 -7.69 -3.83
N ILE A 323 -5.09 -7.98 -3.25
CA ILE A 323 -4.85 -7.90 -1.80
C ILE A 323 -5.09 -6.47 -1.30
N PHE A 324 -4.54 -5.45 -1.98
CA PHE A 324 -4.72 -4.06 -1.56
C PHE A 324 -6.19 -3.62 -1.65
N THR A 325 -6.88 -4.03 -2.71
CA THR A 325 -8.31 -3.75 -2.86
C THR A 325 -9.14 -4.49 -1.80
N LEU A 326 -8.83 -5.76 -1.53
CA LEU A 326 -9.51 -6.56 -0.50
C LEU A 326 -9.34 -5.94 0.89
N LEU A 327 -8.14 -5.51 1.25
CA LEU A 327 -7.86 -4.83 2.51
C LEU A 327 -8.66 -3.51 2.62
N TYR A 328 -8.67 -2.71 1.55
CA TYR A 328 -9.43 -1.47 1.51
C TYR A 328 -10.94 -1.70 1.66
N VAL A 329 -11.50 -2.64 0.89
CA VAL A 329 -12.91 -3.03 0.93
C VAL A 329 -13.29 -3.57 2.31
N GLY A 330 -12.46 -4.43 2.88
CA GLY A 330 -12.65 -4.98 4.22
C GLY A 330 -12.69 -3.90 5.30
N ALA A 331 -11.72 -2.98 5.29
CA ALA A 331 -11.71 -1.86 6.23
C ALA A 331 -12.91 -0.92 6.04
N ARG A 332 -13.29 -0.65 4.80
CA ARG A 332 -14.48 0.15 4.51
C ARG A 332 -15.74 -0.50 5.04
N PHE A 333 -15.88 -1.82 4.89
CA PHE A 333 -16.99 -2.57 5.44
C PHE A 333 -17.00 -2.53 6.99
N ILE A 334 -15.84 -2.70 7.63
CA ILE A 334 -15.71 -2.58 9.08
C ILE A 334 -16.14 -1.19 9.57
N LEU A 335 -15.75 -0.13 8.85
CA LEU A 335 -16.20 1.23 9.18
C LEU A 335 -17.72 1.38 9.09
N GLU A 336 -18.39 0.82 8.08
CA GLU A 336 -19.86 0.85 7.98
C GLU A 336 -20.51 0.13 9.18
N VAL A 337 -19.95 -1.01 9.62
CA VAL A 337 -20.40 -1.71 10.83
C VAL A 337 -20.19 -0.85 12.07
N LEU A 338 -19.03 -0.22 12.22
CA LEU A 338 -18.72 0.66 13.35
C LEU A 338 -19.66 1.88 13.39
N TYR A 339 -19.98 2.49 12.25
CA TYR A 339 -20.93 3.60 12.21
C TYR A 339 -22.32 3.20 12.69
N ILE A 340 -22.82 2.05 12.28
CA ILE A 340 -24.13 1.54 12.74
C ILE A 340 -24.13 1.24 14.25
N LEU A 341 -22.99 0.79 14.79
CA LEU A 341 -22.86 0.49 16.22
C LEU A 341 -22.71 1.76 17.08
N LEU A 342 -21.97 2.76 16.58
CA LEU A 342 -21.59 3.94 17.35
C LEU A 342 -22.57 5.11 17.18
N ASP A 343 -23.25 5.21 16.03
CA ASP A 343 -24.21 6.29 15.76
C ASP A 343 -25.65 5.74 15.72
N PRO A 344 -26.44 5.97 16.80
CA PRO A 344 -27.83 5.54 16.84
C PRO A 344 -28.72 6.25 15.81
N ARG A 345 -28.28 7.34 15.19
CA ARG A 345 -29.02 8.09 14.16
C ARG A 345 -29.02 7.38 12.81
N VAL A 346 -28.05 6.51 12.55
CA VAL A 346 -27.94 5.73 11.31
C VAL A 346 -28.90 4.52 11.31
N ARG A 347 -29.63 4.27 12.40
CA ARG A 347 -30.54 3.13 12.52
C ARG A 347 -31.95 3.36 11.93
N TYR A 348 -32.23 4.55 11.38
CA TYR A 348 -33.55 4.89 10.84
C TYR A 348 -33.51 5.16 9.33
#